data_57afe7002bc79dfeadbb070e82d1903b
#
_entry.id   57afe7002bc79dfeadbb070e82d1903b
#
_cell.length_a   1.000
_cell.length_b   1.000
_cell.length_c   1.000
_cell.angle_alpha   90.00
_cell.angle_beta   90.00
_cell.angle_gamma   90.00
#
_symmetry.space_group_name_H-M   'P 1'
#
loop_
_entity.id
_entity.type
_entity.pdbx_description
1 polymer ?
#
loop_
_entity_poly.entity_id
_entity_poly.type
_entity_poly.pdbx_seq_one_letter_code
_entity_poly.pdbx_strand_id
1 'polypeptide(L)'
;MSEDDWLASHYPNQINSFDDYLKFSAIINPFVKSHVQQILATGTNVVMDFPANTAYQRAWFKQLCSEIECEHEMIFLDLSNEQCLSQIAKRRNEQPERARFDNEETLSYVTAFFELPLESEALNIILKKN
;
A
#
# COMPACT_ATOMS: atom_id res chain seq x y z
N MET A 1 8.89 0.66 -5.19
CA MET A 1 7.74 0.85 -6.10
C MET A 1 6.56 1.35 -5.27
N SER A 2 6.03 2.50 -5.60
CA SER A 2 4.95 3.15 -4.85
C SER A 2 3.67 3.18 -5.70
N GLU A 3 2.55 2.73 -5.13
CA GLU A 3 1.26 2.82 -5.80
C GLU A 3 0.87 4.27 -6.07
N ASP A 4 1.12 5.15 -5.09
CA ASP A 4 0.78 6.57 -5.24
C ASP A 4 1.53 7.20 -6.42
N ASP A 5 2.79 6.87 -6.60
CA ASP A 5 3.58 7.37 -7.72
C ASP A 5 3.06 6.85 -9.06
N TRP A 6 2.69 5.56 -9.11
CA TRP A 6 2.10 4.97 -10.31
C TRP A 6 0.79 5.66 -10.70
N LEU A 7 -0.08 5.86 -9.72
CA LEU A 7 -1.38 6.50 -9.97
C LEU A 7 -1.24 7.95 -10.36
N ALA A 8 -0.36 8.70 -9.68
CA ALA A 8 -0.12 10.11 -10.00
C ALA A 8 0.46 10.28 -11.40
N SER A 9 1.34 9.38 -11.82
CA SER A 9 1.99 9.42 -13.13
C SER A 9 1.06 9.05 -14.27
N HIS A 10 0.17 8.06 -14.08
CA HIS A 10 -0.71 7.55 -15.13
C HIS A 10 -2.07 8.25 -15.20
N TYR A 11 -2.54 8.77 -14.07
CA TYR A 11 -3.86 9.39 -13.97
C TYR A 11 -3.78 10.78 -13.33
N PRO A 12 -2.96 11.70 -13.89
CA PRO A 12 -2.81 13.04 -13.31
C PRO A 12 -4.15 13.78 -13.28
N ASN A 13 -4.47 14.35 -12.13
CA ASN A 13 -5.71 15.13 -11.90
C ASN A 13 -7.01 14.35 -12.06
N GLN A 14 -6.98 13.01 -12.13
CA GLN A 14 -8.18 12.19 -12.30
C GLN A 14 -8.66 11.56 -10.99
N ILE A 15 -7.81 11.51 -9.97
CA ILE A 15 -8.15 10.91 -8.68
C ILE A 15 -8.52 12.03 -7.70
N ASN A 16 -9.82 12.25 -7.52
CA ASN A 16 -10.35 13.33 -6.71
C ASN A 16 -11.18 12.84 -5.52
N SER A 17 -11.37 11.53 -5.39
CA SER A 17 -12.12 10.90 -4.32
C SER A 17 -11.52 9.54 -4.00
N PHE A 18 -11.94 8.96 -2.87
CA PHE A 18 -11.53 7.60 -2.50
C PHE A 18 -12.08 6.57 -3.49
N ASP A 19 -13.28 6.78 -4.02
CA ASP A 19 -13.87 5.90 -5.04
C ASP A 19 -13.04 5.91 -6.33
N ASP A 20 -12.57 7.08 -6.76
CA ASP A 20 -11.66 7.20 -7.90
C ASP A 20 -10.37 6.42 -7.66
N TYR A 21 -9.81 6.55 -6.46
CA TYR A 21 -8.61 5.82 -6.06
C TYR A 21 -8.83 4.30 -6.19
N LEU A 22 -9.92 3.77 -5.65
CA LEU A 22 -10.21 2.34 -5.73
C LEU A 22 -10.38 1.87 -7.17
N LYS A 23 -11.03 2.66 -7.99
CA LYS A 23 -11.23 2.36 -9.42
C LYS A 23 -9.91 2.25 -10.16
N PHE A 24 -9.05 3.25 -10.04
CA PHE A 24 -7.78 3.27 -10.78
C PHE A 24 -6.78 2.28 -10.22
N SER A 25 -6.78 2.06 -8.91
CA SER A 25 -5.98 1.01 -8.28
C SER A 25 -6.34 -0.37 -8.84
N ALA A 26 -7.62 -0.67 -8.96
CA ALA A 26 -8.08 -1.94 -9.52
C ALA A 26 -7.65 -2.12 -10.99
N ILE A 27 -7.57 -1.03 -11.75
CA ILE A 27 -7.14 -1.08 -13.14
C ILE A 27 -5.66 -1.43 -13.27
N ILE A 28 -4.80 -0.83 -12.44
CA ILE A 28 -3.35 -1.04 -12.55
C ILE A 28 -2.86 -2.33 -11.89
N ASN A 29 -3.57 -2.87 -10.92
CA ASN A 29 -3.10 -4.00 -10.12
C ASN A 29 -2.68 -5.23 -10.94
N PRO A 30 -3.45 -5.70 -11.93
CA PRO A 30 -3.03 -6.87 -12.72
C PRO A 30 -1.73 -6.62 -13.47
N PHE A 31 -1.54 -5.43 -14.02
CA PHE A 31 -0.32 -5.06 -14.71
C PHE A 31 0.87 -4.99 -13.74
N VAL A 32 0.67 -4.34 -12.58
CA VAL A 32 1.70 -4.22 -11.56
C VAL A 32 2.16 -5.59 -11.09
N LYS A 33 1.21 -6.52 -10.84
CA LYS A 33 1.52 -7.88 -10.43
C LYS A 33 2.44 -8.57 -11.43
N SER A 34 2.06 -8.55 -12.70
CA SER A 34 2.84 -9.17 -13.78
C SER A 34 4.23 -8.52 -13.91
N HIS A 35 4.29 -7.20 -13.82
CA HIS A 35 5.54 -6.45 -13.94
C HIS A 35 6.49 -6.78 -12.79
N VAL A 36 5.99 -6.80 -11.56
CA VAL A 36 6.78 -7.16 -10.38
C VAL A 36 7.31 -8.60 -10.48
N GLN A 37 6.46 -9.53 -10.92
CA GLN A 37 6.87 -10.92 -11.10
C GLN A 37 8.00 -11.04 -12.12
N GLN A 38 7.97 -10.28 -13.20
CA GLN A 38 9.04 -10.26 -14.20
C GLN A 38 10.35 -9.72 -13.63
N ILE A 39 10.29 -8.68 -12.82
CA ILE A 39 11.47 -8.13 -12.15
C ILE A 39 12.07 -9.15 -11.18
N LEU A 40 11.24 -9.78 -10.36
CA LEU A 40 11.67 -10.79 -9.39
C LEU A 40 12.31 -12.01 -10.09
N ALA A 41 11.79 -12.39 -11.26
CA ALA A 41 12.33 -13.49 -12.04
C ALA A 41 13.78 -13.25 -12.51
N THR A 42 14.23 -12.01 -12.57
CA THR A 42 15.63 -11.67 -12.90
C THR A 42 16.57 -11.78 -11.71
N GLY A 43 16.09 -12.11 -10.52
CA GLY A 43 16.87 -12.13 -9.29
C GLY A 43 16.96 -10.77 -8.60
N THR A 44 16.18 -9.78 -9.05
CA THR A 44 16.18 -8.44 -8.49
C THR A 44 15.10 -8.32 -7.40
N ASN A 45 15.48 -7.78 -6.24
CA ASN A 45 14.53 -7.55 -5.16
C ASN A 45 13.61 -6.36 -5.48
N VAL A 46 12.37 -6.44 -5.01
CA VAL A 46 11.38 -5.37 -5.17
C VAL A 46 10.82 -5.00 -3.81
N VAL A 47 10.78 -3.70 -3.52
CA VAL A 47 10.08 -3.15 -2.36
C VAL A 47 8.80 -2.52 -2.85
N MET A 48 7.66 -2.92 -2.27
CA MET A 48 6.35 -2.44 -2.65
C MET A 48 5.72 -1.62 -1.54
N ASP A 49 5.44 -0.36 -1.82
CA ASP A 49 4.70 0.54 -0.95
C ASP A 49 3.27 0.63 -1.47
N PHE A 50 2.49 -0.39 -1.14
CA PHE A 50 1.10 -0.57 -1.55
C PHE A 50 0.25 -0.85 -0.32
N PRO A 51 -1.06 -0.56 -0.37
CA PRO A 51 -1.94 -0.87 0.75
C PRO A 51 -1.95 -2.36 1.10
N ALA A 52 -1.78 -2.66 2.38
CA ALA A 52 -1.82 -4.01 2.93
C ALA A 52 -2.59 -4.02 4.26
N ASN A 53 -3.70 -3.27 4.29
CA ASN A 53 -4.48 -3.03 5.49
C ASN A 53 -5.46 -4.15 5.82
N THR A 54 -5.83 -4.95 4.84
CA THR A 54 -6.79 -6.04 4.99
C THR A 54 -6.16 -7.38 4.65
N ALA A 55 -6.74 -8.45 5.17
CA ALA A 55 -6.32 -9.81 4.82
C ALA A 55 -6.41 -10.06 3.31
N TYR A 56 -7.44 -9.51 2.65
CA TYR A 56 -7.62 -9.61 1.21
C TYR A 56 -6.46 -8.95 0.44
N GLN A 57 -6.05 -7.76 0.83
CA GLN A 57 -4.93 -7.07 0.21
C GLN A 57 -3.62 -7.83 0.43
N ARG A 58 -3.39 -8.32 1.64
CA ARG A 58 -2.17 -9.09 1.96
C ARG A 58 -2.11 -10.40 1.20
N ALA A 59 -3.25 -11.06 0.99
CA ALA A 59 -3.31 -12.29 0.21
C ALA A 59 -2.87 -12.08 -1.24
N TRP A 60 -3.15 -10.91 -1.81
CA TRP A 60 -2.71 -10.58 -3.16
C TRP A 60 -1.18 -10.58 -3.29
N PHE A 61 -0.48 -9.98 -2.33
CA PHE A 61 0.99 -9.98 -2.31
C PHE A 61 1.54 -11.39 -2.14
N LYS A 62 0.94 -12.16 -1.25
CA LYS A 62 1.36 -13.54 -1.01
C LYS A 62 1.19 -14.39 -2.26
N GLN A 63 0.08 -14.24 -2.95
CA GLN A 63 -0.18 -14.94 -4.21
C GLN A 63 0.84 -14.54 -5.28
N LEU A 64 1.15 -13.25 -5.39
CA LEU A 64 2.17 -12.75 -6.32
C LEU A 64 3.49 -13.49 -6.13
N CYS A 65 3.92 -13.66 -4.89
CA CYS A 65 5.17 -14.34 -4.57
C CYS A 65 5.08 -15.85 -4.77
N SER A 66 3.98 -16.48 -4.35
CA SER A 66 3.84 -17.94 -4.44
C SER A 66 3.75 -18.44 -5.86
N GLU A 67 3.15 -17.69 -6.78
CA GLU A 67 3.04 -18.05 -8.20
C GLU A 67 4.41 -18.20 -8.88
N ILE A 68 5.42 -17.50 -8.39
CA ILE A 68 6.79 -17.55 -8.93
C ILE A 68 7.79 -18.15 -7.95
N GLU A 69 7.30 -18.75 -6.87
CA GLU A 69 8.12 -19.38 -5.82
C GLU A 69 9.17 -18.43 -5.25
N CYS A 70 8.78 -17.17 -4.99
CA CYS A 70 9.63 -16.14 -4.44
C CYS A 70 9.36 -15.96 -2.95
N GLU A 71 10.41 -15.73 -2.17
CA GLU A 71 10.27 -15.37 -0.75
C GLU A 71 9.78 -13.94 -0.60
N HIS A 72 9.14 -13.66 0.53
CA HIS A 72 8.66 -12.33 0.85
C HIS A 72 8.92 -11.98 2.31
N GLU A 73 8.98 -10.67 2.57
CA GLU A 73 8.96 -10.10 3.91
C GLU A 73 7.93 -8.97 3.92
N MET A 74 7.13 -8.89 4.97
CA MET A 74 6.19 -7.81 5.17
C MET A 74 6.63 -6.98 6.37
N ILE A 75 6.93 -5.69 6.13
CA ILE A 75 7.28 -4.77 7.20
C ILE A 75 6.00 -4.15 7.72
N PHE A 76 5.67 -4.46 8.97
CA PHE A 76 4.50 -3.90 9.64
C PHE A 76 4.92 -2.71 10.50
N LEU A 77 4.44 -1.51 10.13
CA LEU A 77 4.72 -0.29 10.87
C LEU A 77 3.62 -0.10 11.92
N ASP A 78 3.95 -0.42 13.16
CA ASP A 78 3.00 -0.31 14.28
C ASP A 78 3.08 1.10 14.88
N LEU A 79 2.35 2.03 14.25
CA LEU A 79 2.29 3.43 14.68
C LEU A 79 0.93 3.71 15.32
N SER A 80 0.92 4.58 16.34
CA SER A 80 -0.33 5.07 16.91
C SER A 80 -1.05 6.00 15.93
N ASN A 81 -2.37 6.17 16.12
CA ASN A 81 -3.14 7.14 15.32
C ASN A 81 -2.57 8.55 15.45
N GLU A 82 -2.11 8.91 16.63
CA GLU A 82 -1.50 10.21 16.89
C GLU A 82 -0.23 10.41 16.05
N GLN A 83 0.63 9.41 16.00
CA GLN A 83 1.83 9.43 15.15
C GLN A 83 1.48 9.53 13.67
N CYS A 84 0.47 8.79 13.23
CA CYS A 84 0.00 8.85 11.84
C CYS A 84 -0.54 10.23 11.48
N LEU A 85 -1.34 10.83 12.35
CA LEU A 85 -1.87 12.18 12.15
C LEU A 85 -0.76 13.23 12.08
N SER A 86 0.25 13.09 12.92
CA SER A 86 1.42 13.96 12.90
C SER A 86 2.17 13.88 11.56
N GLN A 87 2.38 12.67 11.07
CA GLN A 87 3.06 12.45 9.79
C GLN A 87 2.25 12.99 8.61
N ILE A 88 0.92 12.79 8.63
CA ILE A 88 0.02 13.30 7.61
C ILE A 88 0.06 14.83 7.58
N ALA A 89 0.02 15.47 8.74
CA ALA A 89 0.10 16.92 8.84
C ALA A 89 1.41 17.47 8.27
N LYS A 90 2.52 16.81 8.59
CA LYS A 90 3.84 17.16 8.06
C LYS A 90 3.88 17.03 6.54
N ARG A 91 3.42 15.90 6.01
CA ARG A 91 3.41 15.63 4.58
C ARG A 91 2.52 16.61 3.83
N ARG A 92 1.39 16.98 4.41
CA ARG A 92 0.47 17.97 3.83
C ARG A 92 1.12 19.36 3.75
N ASN A 93 1.93 19.74 4.73
CA ASN A 93 2.68 20.99 4.71
C ASN A 93 3.78 20.97 3.65
N GLU A 94 4.45 19.85 3.47
CA GLU A 94 5.51 19.69 2.48
C GLU A 94 4.95 19.53 1.04
N GLN A 95 3.77 18.92 0.91
CA GLN A 95 3.10 18.65 -0.36
C GLN A 95 1.62 19.04 -0.26
N PRO A 96 1.28 20.35 -0.40
CA PRO A 96 -0.10 20.82 -0.21
C PRO A 96 -1.13 20.16 -1.12
N GLU A 97 -0.73 19.68 -2.29
CA GLU A 97 -1.60 18.98 -3.23
C GLU A 97 -2.17 17.68 -2.66
N ARG A 98 -1.54 17.13 -1.63
CA ARG A 98 -1.99 15.89 -0.97
C ARG A 98 -3.10 16.14 0.06
N ALA A 99 -3.48 17.37 0.32
CA ALA A 99 -4.48 17.70 1.33
C ALA A 99 -5.84 17.04 1.10
N ARG A 100 -6.16 16.64 -0.14
CA ARG A 100 -7.38 15.91 -0.47
C ARG A 100 -7.46 14.54 0.20
N PHE A 101 -6.31 13.90 0.39
CA PHE A 101 -6.19 12.52 0.89
C PHE A 101 -5.51 12.48 2.25
N ASP A 102 -4.53 13.35 2.48
CA ASP A 102 -3.76 13.41 3.71
C ASP A 102 -4.50 14.24 4.75
N ASN A 103 -5.61 13.71 5.26
CA ASN A 103 -6.43 14.36 6.27
C ASN A 103 -6.93 13.33 7.29
N GLU A 104 -7.45 13.84 8.41
CA GLU A 104 -7.93 13.02 9.50
C GLU A 104 -9.13 12.15 9.10
N GLU A 105 -10.02 12.67 8.27
CA GLU A 105 -11.20 11.95 7.81
C GLU A 105 -10.81 10.71 7.01
N THR A 106 -9.90 10.85 6.06
CA THR A 106 -9.41 9.74 5.25
C THR A 106 -8.68 8.71 6.12
N LEU A 107 -7.84 9.16 7.05
CA LEU A 107 -7.16 8.25 7.98
C LEU A 107 -8.16 7.46 8.82
N SER A 108 -9.17 8.11 9.37
CA SER A 108 -10.21 7.46 10.17
C SER A 108 -10.99 6.44 9.35
N TYR A 109 -11.32 6.78 8.11
CA TYR A 109 -12.03 5.89 7.20
C TYR A 109 -11.20 4.63 6.89
N VAL A 110 -9.95 4.81 6.51
CA VAL A 110 -9.04 3.68 6.20
C VAL A 110 -8.77 2.85 7.44
N THR A 111 -8.55 3.48 8.58
CA THR A 111 -8.27 2.78 9.84
C THR A 111 -9.45 1.90 10.27
N ALA A 112 -10.69 2.32 9.99
CA ALA A 112 -11.88 1.54 10.32
C ALA A 112 -11.92 0.18 9.60
N PHE A 113 -11.26 0.04 8.46
CA PHE A 113 -11.18 -1.20 7.70
C PHE A 113 -9.89 -1.98 7.94
N PHE A 114 -9.01 -1.48 8.80
CA PHE A 114 -7.75 -2.15 9.09
C PHE A 114 -7.99 -3.48 9.82
N GLU A 115 -7.36 -4.53 9.31
CA GLU A 115 -7.38 -5.86 9.91
C GLU A 115 -5.96 -6.25 10.32
N LEU A 116 -5.76 -6.59 11.59
CA LEU A 116 -4.46 -7.06 12.06
C LEU A 116 -4.07 -8.35 11.33
N PRO A 117 -2.80 -8.48 10.91
CA PRO A 117 -2.31 -9.73 10.33
C PRO A 117 -2.46 -10.90 11.32
N LEU A 118 -2.97 -12.02 10.81
CA LEU A 118 -3.15 -13.25 11.59
C LEU A 118 -2.12 -14.31 11.19
N GLU A 119 -1.79 -15.21 12.11
CA GLU A 119 -0.88 -16.32 11.83
C GLU A 119 -1.39 -17.20 10.69
N SER A 120 -2.70 -17.35 10.56
CA SER A 120 -3.33 -18.13 9.49
C SER A 120 -3.02 -17.60 8.08
N GLU A 121 -2.63 -16.34 7.95
CA GLU A 121 -2.21 -15.75 6.67
C GLU A 121 -0.83 -16.24 6.25
N ALA A 122 -0.05 -16.81 7.16
CA ALA A 122 1.29 -17.36 6.92
C ALA A 122 2.24 -16.35 6.24
N LEU A 123 2.23 -15.13 6.73
CA LEU A 123 3.11 -14.05 6.24
C LEU A 123 4.40 -14.00 7.07
N ASN A 124 5.50 -13.67 6.41
CA ASN A 124 6.77 -13.39 7.09
C ASN A 124 6.78 -11.90 7.50
N ILE A 125 6.40 -11.62 8.74
CA ILE A 125 6.20 -10.25 9.22
C ILE A 125 7.40 -9.78 10.05
N ILE A 126 7.88 -8.58 9.74
CA ILE A 126 8.87 -7.86 10.52
C ILE A 126 8.17 -6.66 11.15
N LEU A 127 8.08 -6.65 12.47
CA LEU A 127 7.41 -5.59 13.20
C LEU A 127 8.38 -4.43 13.46
N LYS A 128 7.97 -3.21 13.10
CA LYS A 128 8.70 -1.98 13.40
C LYS A 128 7.82 -1.06 14.24
N LYS A 129 8.38 -0.63 15.39
CA LYS A 129 7.75 0.36 16.28
C LYS A 129 8.61 1.61 16.33
N ASN A 130 7.96 2.74 16.38
CA ASN A 130 8.61 4.03 16.61
C ASN A 130 8.23 4.58 17.97
#